data_5bc670f4c7aff80158072f2f8b08e16b
#
_entry.id   5bc670f4c7aff80158072f2f8b08e16b
#
_cell.length_a   1.000
_cell.length_b   1.000
_cell.length_c   1.000
_cell.angle_alpha   90.00
_cell.angle_beta   90.00
_cell.angle_gamma   90.00
#
_symmetry.space_group_name_H-M   'P 1'
#
loop_
_entity.id
_entity.type
_entity.pdbx_description
1 polymer ?
#
loop_
_entity_poly.entity_id
_entity_poly.type
_entity_poly.pdbx_seq_one_letter_code
_entity_poly.pdbx_strand_id
1 'polypeptide(L)'
;VAGLAIGLALANVPTEIHAIRVASNRFAKREVLDRLMQKTISLLNRYDPAIKPDTLTRTHIVWRDEFYAGGYAVVDDATRHAVQFAADNLNLAVDTTYTGKAMAALLHDIEDAAESAPVLFWNTYNARPLPQLEIEQTRLKNLPDEFSRYYE
;
A
#
# COMPACT_ATOMS: atom_id res chain seq x y z
N VAL A 1 5.81 1.54 -4.28
CA VAL A 1 6.86 0.49 -4.20
C VAL A 1 8.01 0.79 -5.15
N ALA A 2 7.80 0.89 -6.49
CA ALA A 2 8.89 1.05 -7.47
C ALA A 2 9.85 2.21 -7.14
N GLY A 3 9.31 3.42 -6.94
CA GLY A 3 10.13 4.59 -6.61
C GLY A 3 10.89 4.45 -5.30
N LEU A 4 10.25 3.85 -4.28
CA LEU A 4 10.90 3.60 -2.98
C LEU A 4 12.08 2.63 -3.14
N ALA A 5 11.88 1.51 -3.85
CA ALA A 5 12.93 0.53 -4.08
C ALA A 5 14.14 1.13 -4.84
N ILE A 6 13.88 1.88 -5.90
CA ILE A 6 14.93 2.56 -6.67
C ILE A 6 15.64 3.61 -5.79
N GLY A 7 14.88 4.40 -5.02
CA GLY A 7 15.45 5.42 -4.15
C GLY A 7 16.37 4.85 -3.08
N LEU A 8 15.95 3.77 -2.40
CA LEU A 8 16.78 3.06 -1.42
C LEU A 8 18.04 2.46 -2.05
N ALA A 9 17.92 1.86 -3.24
CA ALA A 9 19.06 1.32 -3.97
C ALA A 9 20.05 2.42 -4.40
N LEU A 10 19.57 3.58 -4.84
CA LEU A 10 20.41 4.73 -5.17
C LEU A 10 21.10 5.31 -3.94
N ALA A 11 20.39 5.36 -2.81
CA ALA A 11 20.94 5.82 -1.54
C ALA A 11 21.86 4.79 -0.88
N ASN A 12 21.99 3.59 -1.46
CA ASN A 12 22.75 2.46 -0.90
C ASN A 12 22.28 2.07 0.52
N VAL A 13 20.95 2.10 0.74
CA VAL A 13 20.31 1.71 2.01
C VAL A 13 19.77 0.29 1.86
N PRO A 14 20.33 -0.69 2.57
CA PRO A 14 19.96 -2.10 2.45
C PRO A 14 18.66 -2.41 3.20
N THR A 15 17.52 -1.93 2.66
CA THR A 15 16.21 -2.14 3.23
C THR A 15 15.41 -3.12 2.37
N GLU A 16 14.86 -4.15 3.01
CA GLU A 16 13.89 -5.03 2.37
C GLU A 16 12.51 -4.40 2.38
N ILE A 17 11.81 -4.45 1.24
CA ILE A 17 10.47 -3.89 1.08
C ILE A 17 9.46 -5.02 0.97
N HIS A 18 8.58 -5.15 1.93
CA HIS A 18 7.41 -6.04 1.85
C HIS A 18 6.29 -5.34 1.07
N ALA A 19 6.08 -5.77 -0.17
CA ALA A 19 5.08 -5.21 -1.06
C ALA A 19 3.77 -6.02 -0.97
N ILE A 20 2.83 -5.54 -0.17
CA ILE A 20 1.56 -6.21 0.07
C ILE A 20 0.61 -5.95 -1.10
N ARG A 21 0.19 -7.01 -1.80
CA ARG A 21 -0.77 -6.91 -2.88
C ARG A 21 -2.19 -6.74 -2.34
N VAL A 22 -2.82 -5.65 -2.75
CA VAL A 22 -4.19 -5.27 -2.32
C VAL A 22 -5.17 -5.15 -3.48
N ALA A 23 -4.72 -5.39 -4.71
CA ALA A 23 -5.53 -5.36 -5.92
C ALA A 23 -5.48 -6.69 -6.67
N SER A 24 -6.42 -6.89 -7.60
CA SER A 24 -6.46 -8.14 -8.39
C SER A 24 -5.20 -8.34 -9.23
N ASN A 25 -4.89 -9.59 -9.56
CA ASN A 25 -3.78 -9.96 -10.45
C ASN A 25 -3.87 -9.33 -11.86
N ARG A 26 -5.03 -8.77 -12.24
CA ARG A 26 -5.16 -8.02 -13.48
C ARG A 26 -4.34 -6.72 -13.45
N PHE A 27 -4.26 -6.08 -12.28
CA PHE A 27 -3.64 -4.75 -12.10
C PHE A 27 -2.34 -4.80 -11.31
N ALA A 28 -2.21 -5.71 -10.35
CA ALA A 28 -1.07 -5.81 -9.45
C ALA A 28 -0.41 -7.19 -9.56
N LYS A 29 0.71 -7.26 -10.29
CA LYS A 29 1.57 -8.43 -10.44
C LYS A 29 3.02 -8.03 -10.24
N ARG A 30 3.84 -8.98 -9.80
CA ARG A 30 5.29 -8.77 -9.63
C ARG A 30 5.94 -8.32 -10.95
N GLU A 31 5.58 -8.92 -12.07
CA GLU A 31 6.15 -8.58 -13.37
C GLU A 31 5.77 -7.17 -13.85
N VAL A 32 4.60 -6.67 -13.42
CA VAL A 32 4.17 -5.28 -13.70
C VAL A 32 5.04 -4.31 -12.91
N LEU A 33 5.33 -4.61 -11.64
CA LEU A 33 6.24 -3.83 -10.80
C LEU A 33 7.65 -3.82 -11.40
N ASP A 34 8.21 -4.97 -11.76
CA ASP A 34 9.55 -5.09 -12.33
C ASP A 34 9.68 -4.28 -13.63
N ARG A 35 8.67 -4.35 -14.51
CA ARG A 35 8.62 -3.55 -15.75
C ARG A 35 8.54 -2.05 -15.45
N LEU A 36 7.77 -1.65 -14.43
CA LEU A 36 7.69 -0.26 -14.01
C LEU A 36 9.05 0.23 -13.51
N MET A 37 9.74 -0.56 -12.70
CA MET A 37 11.07 -0.23 -12.19
C MET A 37 12.08 -0.06 -13.34
N GLN A 38 12.09 -0.98 -14.32
CA GLN A 38 12.94 -0.87 -15.51
C GLN A 38 12.68 0.42 -16.31
N LYS A 39 11.40 0.76 -16.51
CA LYS A 39 11.04 2.01 -17.21
C LYS A 39 11.46 3.24 -16.41
N THR A 40 11.28 3.21 -15.10
CA THR A 40 11.64 4.32 -14.22
C THR A 40 13.14 4.55 -14.21
N ILE A 41 13.95 3.50 -14.01
CA ILE A 41 15.41 3.64 -14.03
C ILE A 41 15.93 4.09 -15.40
N SER A 42 15.34 3.59 -16.49
CA SER A 42 15.70 4.03 -17.85
C SER A 42 15.36 5.50 -18.09
N LEU A 43 14.26 5.99 -17.51
CA LEU A 43 13.90 7.41 -17.57
C LEU A 43 14.92 8.24 -16.78
N LEU A 44 15.22 7.85 -15.53
CA LEU A 44 16.19 8.55 -14.70
C LEU A 44 17.58 8.61 -15.35
N ASN A 45 18.06 7.51 -15.94
CA ASN A 45 19.34 7.45 -16.65
C ASN A 45 19.43 8.44 -17.81
N ARG A 46 18.31 8.77 -18.48
CA ARG A 46 18.30 9.80 -19.56
C ARG A 46 18.56 11.21 -19.04
N TYR A 47 18.15 11.51 -17.80
CA TYR A 47 18.36 12.82 -17.17
C TYR A 47 19.68 12.87 -16.39
N ASP A 48 20.11 11.74 -15.83
CA ASP A 48 21.38 11.61 -15.14
C ASP A 48 22.04 10.27 -15.50
N PRO A 49 23.04 10.28 -16.40
CA PRO A 49 23.78 9.07 -16.82
C PRO A 49 24.53 8.36 -15.70
N ALA A 50 24.72 8.97 -14.52
CA ALA A 50 25.28 8.31 -13.36
C ALA A 50 24.31 7.27 -12.75
N ILE A 51 23.01 7.44 -12.98
CA ILE A 51 21.97 6.49 -12.56
C ILE A 51 21.90 5.35 -13.58
N LYS A 52 22.53 4.22 -13.25
CA LYS A 52 22.64 3.08 -14.17
C LYS A 52 21.54 2.04 -13.95
N PRO A 53 21.17 1.26 -14.99
CA PRO A 53 20.17 0.19 -14.89
C PRO A 53 20.52 -0.91 -13.86
N ASP A 54 21.81 -1.18 -13.62
CA ASP A 54 22.30 -2.15 -12.63
C ASP A 54 21.96 -1.74 -11.18
N THR A 55 21.54 -0.49 -10.94
CA THR A 55 20.95 -0.09 -9.64
C THR A 55 19.83 -1.03 -9.20
N LEU A 56 19.05 -1.60 -10.14
CA LEU A 56 17.97 -2.53 -9.82
C LEU A 56 18.43 -3.83 -9.15
N THR A 57 19.68 -4.24 -9.34
CA THR A 57 20.23 -5.45 -8.68
C THR A 57 20.35 -5.29 -7.16
N ARG A 58 20.30 -4.05 -6.66
CA ARG A 58 20.38 -3.72 -5.23
C ARG A 58 19.01 -3.54 -4.59
N THR A 59 17.90 -3.73 -5.33
CA THR A 59 16.57 -3.65 -4.77
C THR A 59 16.18 -4.97 -4.11
N HIS A 60 15.66 -4.91 -2.89
CA HIS A 60 15.18 -6.07 -2.14
C HIS A 60 13.67 -5.92 -1.94
N ILE A 61 12.89 -6.70 -2.67
CA ILE A 61 11.42 -6.65 -2.62
C ILE A 61 10.87 -8.04 -2.41
N VAL A 62 10.17 -8.24 -1.32
CA VAL A 62 9.34 -9.41 -1.03
C VAL A 62 7.92 -9.10 -1.49
N TRP A 63 7.42 -9.86 -2.44
CA TRP A 63 6.05 -9.73 -2.93
C TRP A 63 5.13 -10.61 -2.09
N ARG A 64 4.06 -10.02 -1.51
CA ARG A 64 3.16 -10.66 -0.56
C ARG A 64 1.74 -10.69 -1.12
N ASP A 65 1.24 -11.87 -1.45
CA ASP A 65 -0.10 -12.09 -2.02
C ASP A 65 -1.13 -12.54 -0.98
N GLU A 66 -0.68 -13.11 0.13
CA GLU A 66 -1.48 -13.79 1.13
C GLU A 66 -2.46 -12.88 1.86
N PHE A 67 -2.18 -11.58 1.91
CA PHE A 67 -3.05 -10.58 2.57
C PHE A 67 -4.08 -9.95 1.61
N TYR A 68 -4.28 -10.52 0.43
CA TYR A 68 -5.26 -10.01 -0.54
C TYR A 68 -6.72 -10.24 -0.11
N ALA A 69 -6.98 -11.23 0.78
CA ALA A 69 -8.30 -11.59 1.30
C ALA A 69 -9.30 -12.02 0.20
N GLY A 70 -8.81 -12.59 -0.90
CA GLY A 70 -9.64 -13.12 -1.98
C GLY A 70 -10.29 -12.08 -2.90
N GLY A 71 -10.24 -10.77 -2.57
CA GLY A 71 -10.87 -9.74 -3.38
C GLY A 71 -10.43 -8.31 -3.08
N TYR A 72 -10.64 -7.42 -4.07
CA TYR A 72 -10.50 -5.98 -3.86
C TYR A 72 -11.56 -5.49 -2.87
N ALA A 73 -11.15 -4.70 -1.89
CA ALA A 73 -12.00 -4.19 -0.81
C ALA A 73 -12.66 -5.27 0.07
N VAL A 74 -12.33 -6.56 -0.11
CA VAL A 74 -12.76 -7.61 0.81
C VAL A 74 -11.97 -7.47 2.11
N VAL A 75 -12.69 -7.49 3.23
CA VAL A 75 -12.15 -7.32 4.58
C VAL A 75 -12.28 -8.66 5.32
N ASP A 76 -11.16 -9.31 5.58
CA ASP A 76 -11.07 -10.52 6.39
C ASP A 76 -10.87 -10.20 7.89
N ASP A 77 -10.85 -11.22 8.72
CA ASP A 77 -10.68 -11.07 10.16
C ASP A 77 -9.30 -10.50 10.52
N ALA A 78 -8.25 -10.89 9.80
CA ALA A 78 -6.91 -10.38 10.01
C ALA A 78 -6.83 -8.87 9.74
N THR A 79 -7.46 -8.42 8.65
CA THR A 79 -7.54 -6.98 8.32
C THR A 79 -8.36 -6.22 9.38
N ARG A 80 -9.52 -6.77 9.82
CA ARG A 80 -10.34 -6.14 10.88
C ARG A 80 -9.55 -5.99 12.17
N HIS A 81 -8.89 -7.07 12.60
CA HIS A 81 -8.05 -7.07 13.78
C HIS A 81 -6.94 -6.02 13.68
N ALA A 82 -6.22 -5.96 12.55
CA ALA A 82 -5.13 -5.03 12.35
C ALA A 82 -5.59 -3.57 12.38
N VAL A 83 -6.74 -3.24 11.78
CA VAL A 83 -7.32 -1.89 11.84
C VAL A 83 -7.66 -1.50 13.27
N GLN A 84 -8.30 -2.41 14.01
CA GLN A 84 -8.66 -2.17 15.41
C GLN A 84 -7.41 -2.02 16.29
N PHE A 85 -6.43 -2.91 16.12
CA PHE A 85 -5.15 -2.84 16.83
C PHE A 85 -4.43 -1.51 16.61
N ALA A 86 -4.36 -1.04 15.35
CA ALA A 86 -3.73 0.22 14.99
C ALA A 86 -4.42 1.41 15.68
N ALA A 87 -5.75 1.41 15.72
CA ALA A 87 -6.52 2.45 16.39
C ALA A 87 -6.32 2.43 17.91
N ASP A 88 -6.45 1.26 18.55
CA ASP A 88 -6.47 1.14 20.01
C ASP A 88 -5.08 1.26 20.65
N ASN A 89 -4.05 0.75 19.99
CA ASN A 89 -2.72 0.64 20.58
C ASN A 89 -1.72 1.67 20.03
N LEU A 90 -1.92 2.15 18.80
CA LEU A 90 -0.97 3.05 18.13
C LEU A 90 -1.57 4.44 17.89
N ASN A 91 -2.85 4.66 18.18
CA ASN A 91 -3.60 5.86 17.77
C ASN A 91 -3.41 6.19 16.28
N LEU A 92 -3.38 5.15 15.45
CA LEU A 92 -3.10 5.23 14.02
C LEU A 92 -4.33 4.83 13.22
N ALA A 93 -4.83 5.75 12.39
CA ALA A 93 -5.90 5.44 11.45
C ALA A 93 -5.32 4.75 10.20
N VAL A 94 -5.91 3.61 9.84
CA VAL A 94 -5.66 2.87 8.59
C VAL A 94 -7.00 2.46 7.97
N ASP A 95 -7.03 2.36 6.64
CA ASP A 95 -8.23 1.91 5.93
C ASP A 95 -8.27 0.38 5.79
N THR A 96 -9.45 -0.17 5.55
CA THR A 96 -9.65 -1.62 5.42
C THR A 96 -9.25 -2.18 4.04
N THR A 97 -9.05 -1.35 3.04
CA THR A 97 -8.78 -1.79 1.66
C THR A 97 -7.29 -1.93 1.37
N TYR A 98 -6.48 -1.00 1.87
CA TYR A 98 -5.06 -0.86 1.55
C TYR A 98 -4.17 -1.00 2.78
N THR A 99 -4.16 0.03 3.62
CA THR A 99 -3.21 0.13 4.74
C THR A 99 -3.51 -0.82 5.87
N GLY A 100 -4.77 -1.21 6.09
CA GLY A 100 -5.14 -2.25 7.05
C GLY A 100 -4.61 -3.63 6.68
N LYS A 101 -4.59 -3.97 5.38
CA LYS A 101 -3.98 -5.22 4.90
C LYS A 101 -2.45 -5.22 5.07
N ALA A 102 -1.83 -4.06 4.84
CA ALA A 102 -0.39 -3.90 5.11
C ALA A 102 -0.08 -3.99 6.61
N MET A 103 -0.96 -3.46 7.47
CA MET A 103 -0.84 -3.60 8.93
C MET A 103 -1.04 -5.05 9.36
N ALA A 104 -1.98 -5.80 8.76
CA ALA A 104 -2.16 -7.22 9.04
C ALA A 104 -0.89 -8.03 8.71
N ALA A 105 -0.23 -7.72 7.59
CA ALA A 105 1.05 -8.33 7.25
C ALA A 105 2.14 -8.00 8.28
N LEU A 106 2.22 -6.75 8.73
CA LEU A 106 3.17 -6.35 9.75
C LEU A 106 2.93 -7.11 11.07
N LEU A 107 1.69 -7.18 11.55
CA LEU A 107 1.37 -7.88 12.80
C LEU A 107 1.73 -9.36 12.72
N HIS A 108 1.39 -10.02 11.61
CA HIS A 108 1.77 -11.41 11.36
C HIS A 108 3.30 -11.61 11.42
N ASP A 109 4.07 -10.73 10.78
CA ASP A 109 5.52 -10.88 10.71
C ASP A 109 6.19 -10.64 12.07
N ILE A 110 5.68 -9.73 12.90
CA ILE A 110 6.24 -9.49 14.24
C ILE A 110 5.85 -10.56 15.26
N GLU A 111 4.73 -11.26 15.09
CA GLU A 111 4.35 -12.39 15.94
C GLU A 111 5.29 -13.58 15.72
N ASP A 112 5.76 -13.78 14.49
CA ASP A 112 6.66 -14.89 14.12
C ASP A 112 8.15 -14.56 14.33
N ALA A 113 8.49 -13.29 14.57
CA ALA A 113 9.88 -12.85 14.64
C ALA A 113 10.52 -13.17 16.02
N ALA A 114 11.53 -14.01 16.03
CA ALA A 114 12.34 -14.32 17.23
C ALA A 114 13.26 -13.17 17.64
N GLU A 115 13.69 -12.32 16.70
CA GLU A 115 14.46 -11.10 16.92
C GLU A 115 13.97 -10.01 15.94
N SER A 116 13.58 -8.85 16.45
CA SER A 116 13.02 -7.79 15.62
C SER A 116 14.13 -6.86 15.08
N ALA A 117 14.41 -6.95 13.80
CA ALA A 117 15.00 -5.84 13.08
C ALA A 117 14.02 -4.63 13.10
N PRO A 118 14.52 -3.39 13.05
CA PRO A 118 13.66 -2.22 12.95
C PRO A 118 12.75 -2.31 11.72
N VAL A 119 11.44 -2.17 11.91
CA VAL A 119 10.45 -2.19 10.84
C VAL A 119 9.81 -0.82 10.68
N LEU A 120 9.73 -0.32 9.44
CA LEU A 120 9.05 0.91 9.11
C LEU A 120 7.71 0.59 8.44
N PHE A 121 6.60 0.94 9.07
CA PHE A 121 5.29 0.91 8.46
C PHE A 121 5.04 2.18 7.63
N TRP A 122 4.94 2.02 6.30
CA TRP A 122 4.71 3.14 5.41
C TRP A 122 3.21 3.40 5.26
N ASN A 123 2.63 4.19 6.19
CA ASN A 123 1.22 4.55 6.13
C ASN A 123 0.97 5.63 5.08
N THR A 124 0.26 5.26 4.02
CA THR A 124 -0.16 6.18 2.95
C THR A 124 -1.61 6.66 3.07
N TYR A 125 -2.31 6.24 4.12
CA TYR A 125 -3.69 6.63 4.33
C TYR A 125 -3.80 8.10 4.75
N ASN A 126 -4.69 8.84 4.10
CA ASN A 126 -5.00 10.21 4.49
C ASN A 126 -6.13 10.21 5.52
N ALA A 127 -5.79 10.28 6.79
CA ALA A 127 -6.74 10.32 7.90
C ALA A 127 -7.29 11.73 8.21
N ARG A 128 -7.09 12.73 7.33
CA ARG A 128 -7.68 14.06 7.55
C ARG A 128 -9.19 13.95 7.56
N PRO A 129 -9.87 14.53 8.56
CA PRO A 129 -11.31 14.66 8.53
C PRO A 129 -11.73 15.40 7.24
N LEU A 130 -12.68 14.84 6.53
CA LEU A 130 -13.30 15.59 5.44
C LEU A 130 -14.04 16.79 6.05
N PRO A 131 -14.03 17.97 5.38
CA PRO A 131 -14.88 19.07 5.79
C PRO A 131 -16.30 18.53 5.94
N GLN A 132 -16.97 18.86 7.05
CA GLN A 132 -18.40 18.59 7.17
C GLN A 132 -19.10 19.38 6.07
N LEU A 133 -19.37 18.72 4.97
CA LEU A 133 -20.27 19.25 3.97
C LEU A 133 -21.66 19.09 4.56
N GLU A 134 -22.34 20.19 4.85
CA GLU A 134 -23.80 20.18 5.00
C GLU A 134 -24.39 19.77 3.65
N ILE A 135 -24.53 18.47 3.46
CA ILE A 135 -25.18 17.92 2.28
C ILE A 135 -26.66 18.13 2.52
N GLU A 136 -27.23 19.17 1.93
CA GLU A 136 -28.68 19.31 1.86
C GLU A 136 -29.26 18.02 1.27
N GLN A 137 -30.08 17.31 2.02
CA GLN A 137 -30.76 16.08 1.55
C GLN A 137 -31.46 16.27 0.20
N THR A 138 -31.87 17.49 -0.10
CA THR A 138 -32.43 17.89 -1.39
C THR A 138 -31.45 17.70 -2.56
N ARG A 139 -30.15 17.84 -2.34
CA ARG A 139 -29.14 17.63 -3.40
C ARG A 139 -28.93 16.16 -3.71
N LEU A 140 -29.06 15.28 -2.72
CA LEU A 140 -28.94 13.82 -2.92
C LEU A 140 -30.10 13.31 -3.83
N LYS A 141 -31.31 13.89 -3.70
CA LYS A 141 -32.48 13.54 -4.52
C LYS A 141 -32.35 13.94 -6.00
N ASN A 142 -31.42 14.82 -6.32
CA ASN A 142 -31.16 15.29 -7.68
C ASN A 142 -30.00 14.58 -8.36
N LEU A 143 -29.41 13.54 -7.71
CA LEU A 143 -28.41 12.71 -8.36
C LEU A 143 -29.07 11.72 -9.32
N PRO A 144 -28.38 11.34 -10.41
CA PRO A 144 -28.84 10.29 -11.31
C PRO A 144 -29.11 8.97 -10.55
N ASP A 145 -30.12 8.21 -10.98
CA ASP A 145 -30.60 7.00 -10.31
C ASP A 145 -29.49 5.95 -10.09
N GLU A 146 -28.46 5.94 -10.94
CA GLU A 146 -27.31 5.04 -10.80
C GLU A 146 -26.54 5.24 -9.50
N PHE A 147 -26.69 6.39 -8.84
CA PHE A 147 -26.04 6.70 -7.57
C PHE A 147 -26.86 6.28 -6.35
N SER A 148 -28.15 5.96 -6.48
CA SER A 148 -29.06 5.62 -5.36
C SER A 148 -28.46 4.51 -4.48
N ARG A 149 -27.87 3.48 -5.09
CA ARG A 149 -27.21 2.35 -4.39
C ARG A 149 -26.09 2.73 -3.39
N TYR A 150 -25.65 3.97 -3.38
CA TYR A 150 -24.59 4.45 -2.47
C TYR A 150 -25.15 5.22 -1.27
N TYR A 151 -26.48 5.39 -1.19
CA TYR A 151 -27.14 6.19 -0.17
C TYR A 151 -28.21 5.42 0.63
N GLU A 152 -28.42 4.15 0.30
CA GLU A 152 -29.19 3.19 1.08
C GLU A 152 -28.28 2.52 2.11
#